data_74a0e103c5b37aa67a06b080092494e5
#
_entry.id   74a0e103c5b37aa67a06b080092494e5
#
_cell.length_a   1.000
_cell.length_b   1.000
_cell.length_c   1.000
_cell.angle_alpha   90.00
_cell.angle_beta   90.00
_cell.angle_gamma   90.00
#
_symmetry.space_group_name_H-M   'P 1'
#
loop_
_entity.id
_entity.type
_entity.pdbx_description
1 polymer ?
#
loop_
_entity_poly.entity_id
_entity_poly.type
_entity_poly.pdbx_seq_one_letter_code
_entity_poly.pdbx_strand_id
1 'polypeptide(L)'
;MSPELTAAWKEIRQGLLGDHRPQAWCLVHPVGINVAPLHDQLVGFLLCLQPINGLACESCDGCHFYRSGTHQDLTVLSPEGAAGMIKVDSIRGMIETAQTTGSLGGHRVITIVPADALNVSSTNALLKIVEEPPAGTFFVFQTALPGKLLPTLISRLRMIRVRPPSPEFFETEALHRNLDVSDMYLGALLLSEPMAIIDERDRFELAKSVLDVLHQVRDGVDPQQLIKRFAKQEPLVVLIVFSQILEHLIRGEKSALLRLGFDGPLPAAPMLFKVVDRVNEMKLQSLANISVNLPLALGVALAAWGFIWTKVRN
;
A
#
# COMPACT_ATOMS: atom_id res chain seq x y z
N MET A 1 -11.05 9.88 9.53
CA MET A 1 -11.05 8.66 8.65
C MET A 1 -12.03 8.87 7.50
N SER A 2 -11.72 8.37 6.30
CA SER A 2 -12.66 8.38 5.17
C SER A 2 -13.91 7.54 5.46
N PRO A 3 -15.02 7.74 4.72
CA PRO A 3 -16.24 6.93 4.87
C PRO A 3 -15.97 5.42 4.76
N GLU A 4 -15.07 5.02 3.85
CA GLU A 4 -14.72 3.61 3.61
C GLU A 4 -13.95 3.00 4.80
N LEU A 5 -13.01 3.75 5.39
CA LEU A 5 -12.32 3.34 6.61
C LEU A 5 -13.30 3.29 7.79
N THR A 6 -14.24 4.22 7.85
CA THR A 6 -15.30 4.23 8.87
C THR A 6 -16.22 3.02 8.73
N ALA A 7 -16.59 2.64 7.51
CA ALA A 7 -17.37 1.43 7.24
C ALA A 7 -16.61 0.16 7.64
N ALA A 8 -15.32 0.06 7.28
CA ALA A 8 -14.45 -1.04 7.69
C ALA A 8 -14.29 -1.11 9.22
N TRP A 9 -14.14 0.04 9.89
CA TRP A 9 -14.11 0.08 11.35
C TRP A 9 -15.40 -0.41 11.99
N LYS A 10 -16.56 -0.07 11.43
CA LYS A 10 -17.86 -0.57 11.91
C LYS A 10 -17.92 -2.09 11.86
N GLU A 11 -17.42 -2.72 10.79
CA GLU A 11 -17.35 -4.18 10.66
C GLU A 11 -16.39 -4.79 11.70
N ILE A 12 -15.19 -4.21 11.87
CA ILE A 12 -14.22 -4.64 12.88
C ILE A 12 -14.84 -4.56 14.28
N ARG A 13 -15.44 -3.43 14.61
CA ARG A 13 -16.07 -3.19 15.92
C ARG A 13 -17.17 -4.20 16.22
N GLN A 14 -18.00 -4.56 15.25
CA GLN A 14 -19.01 -5.60 15.40
C GLN A 14 -18.37 -6.96 15.75
N GLY A 15 -17.27 -7.33 15.09
CA GLY A 15 -16.55 -8.56 15.40
C GLY A 15 -15.86 -8.54 16.77
N LEU A 16 -15.33 -7.39 17.19
CA LEU A 16 -14.66 -7.22 18.48
C LEU A 16 -15.63 -7.26 19.68
N LEU A 17 -16.85 -6.81 19.49
CA LEU A 17 -17.90 -6.75 20.54
C LEU A 17 -18.84 -7.98 20.51
N GLY A 18 -18.71 -8.88 19.52
CA GLY A 18 -19.49 -10.09 19.39
C GLY A 18 -19.04 -11.20 20.35
N ASP A 19 -19.88 -12.25 20.50
CA ASP A 19 -19.63 -13.40 21.38
C ASP A 19 -18.38 -14.19 20.98
N HIS A 20 -18.05 -14.22 19.69
CA HIS A 20 -16.86 -14.87 19.15
C HIS A 20 -15.91 -13.82 18.57
N ARG A 21 -15.02 -13.29 19.42
CA ARG A 21 -14.03 -12.29 19.02
C ARG A 21 -12.90 -12.95 18.21
N PRO A 22 -12.76 -12.62 16.91
CA PRO A 22 -11.61 -13.11 16.13
C PRO A 22 -10.30 -12.60 16.72
N GLN A 23 -9.30 -13.49 16.82
CA GLN A 23 -7.96 -13.10 17.30
C GLN A 23 -6.99 -12.81 16.14
N ALA A 24 -7.35 -13.14 14.90
CA ALA A 24 -6.53 -12.88 13.72
C ALA A 24 -7.33 -12.10 12.66
N TRP A 25 -6.89 -10.87 12.41
CA TRP A 25 -7.52 -9.92 11.50
C TRP A 25 -6.61 -9.65 10.31
N CYS A 26 -7.16 -9.44 9.13
CA CYS A 26 -6.40 -8.99 7.96
C CYS A 26 -7.10 -7.81 7.30
N LEU A 27 -6.44 -6.66 7.31
CA LEU A 27 -6.86 -5.46 6.61
C LEU A 27 -6.39 -5.57 5.15
N VAL A 28 -7.33 -5.78 4.23
CA VAL A 28 -7.08 -5.83 2.79
C VAL A 28 -7.48 -4.50 2.18
N HIS A 29 -6.55 -3.86 1.51
CA HIS A 29 -6.78 -2.55 0.90
C HIS A 29 -6.23 -2.50 -0.53
N PRO A 30 -6.75 -1.63 -1.39
CA PRO A 30 -6.12 -1.35 -2.67
C PRO A 30 -4.70 -0.81 -2.48
N VAL A 31 -3.82 -1.07 -3.46
CA VAL A 31 -2.46 -0.49 -3.45
C VAL A 31 -2.58 1.03 -3.33
N GLY A 32 -1.81 1.62 -2.40
CA GLY A 32 -1.72 3.06 -2.20
C GLY A 32 -2.86 3.70 -1.40
N ILE A 33 -3.83 2.93 -0.92
CA ILE A 33 -4.77 3.47 0.07
C ILE A 33 -4.12 3.44 1.45
N ASN A 34 -3.98 4.62 2.05
CA ASN A 34 -3.47 4.73 3.42
C ASN A 34 -4.51 4.20 4.43
N VAL A 35 -4.24 3.04 4.98
CA VAL A 35 -5.08 2.40 6.00
C VAL A 35 -4.48 2.50 7.40
N ALA A 36 -3.38 3.24 7.57
CA ALA A 36 -2.77 3.45 8.88
C ALA A 36 -3.77 3.95 9.93
N PRO A 37 -4.68 4.91 9.66
CA PRO A 37 -5.67 5.34 10.65
C PRO A 37 -6.60 4.21 11.13
N LEU A 38 -6.95 3.26 10.25
CA LEU A 38 -7.77 2.09 10.60
C LEU A 38 -6.95 1.06 11.39
N HIS A 39 -5.72 0.81 10.95
CA HIS A 39 -4.78 -0.08 11.64
C HIS A 39 -4.50 0.43 13.05
N ASP A 40 -4.16 1.71 13.20
CA ASP A 40 -3.84 2.32 14.48
C ASP A 40 -5.05 2.32 15.44
N GLN A 41 -6.25 2.54 14.90
CA GLN A 41 -7.47 2.47 15.69
C GLN A 41 -7.73 1.05 16.19
N LEU A 42 -7.50 0.01 15.35
CA LEU A 42 -7.64 -1.39 15.75
C LEU A 42 -6.59 -1.78 16.80
N VAL A 43 -5.33 -1.50 16.54
CA VAL A 43 -4.23 -1.82 17.46
C VAL A 43 -4.37 -1.06 18.77
N GLY A 44 -4.67 0.23 18.71
CA GLY A 44 -4.89 1.06 19.90
C GLY A 44 -6.07 0.58 20.75
N PHE A 45 -7.17 0.13 20.12
CA PHE A 45 -8.30 -0.48 20.83
C PHE A 45 -7.88 -1.79 21.52
N LEU A 46 -7.15 -2.67 20.84
CA LEU A 46 -6.72 -3.95 21.39
C LEU A 46 -5.74 -3.80 22.56
N LEU A 47 -4.85 -2.80 22.52
CA LEU A 47 -3.88 -2.49 23.56
C LEU A 47 -4.45 -1.66 24.71
N CYS A 48 -5.65 -1.10 24.54
CA CYS A 48 -6.28 -0.28 25.55
C CYS A 48 -6.74 -1.12 26.73
N LEU A 49 -6.37 -0.74 27.96
CA LEU A 49 -6.75 -1.43 29.20
C LEU A 49 -8.21 -1.15 29.60
N GLN A 50 -8.80 -0.07 29.13
CA GLN A 50 -10.13 0.38 29.50
C GLN A 50 -10.89 0.93 28.25
N PRO A 51 -11.17 0.10 27.25
CA PRO A 51 -11.84 0.57 26.04
C PRO A 51 -13.26 1.07 26.34
N ILE A 52 -13.62 2.23 25.76
CA ILE A 52 -14.91 2.88 25.97
C ILE A 52 -15.68 2.87 24.64
N ASN A 53 -16.90 2.34 24.64
CA ASN A 53 -17.78 2.32 23.46
C ASN A 53 -17.13 1.73 22.18
N GLY A 54 -16.22 0.78 22.33
CA GLY A 54 -15.51 0.15 21.21
C GLY A 54 -14.39 1.01 20.63
N LEU A 55 -13.86 1.96 21.38
CA LEU A 55 -12.70 2.80 21.05
C LEU A 55 -11.68 2.74 22.18
N ALA A 56 -10.42 3.06 21.88
CA ALA A 56 -9.39 3.25 22.90
C ALA A 56 -9.75 4.44 23.79
N CYS A 57 -9.51 4.35 25.12
CA CYS A 57 -9.86 5.41 26.06
C CYS A 57 -8.91 6.61 26.00
N GLU A 58 -7.76 6.49 25.32
CA GLU A 58 -6.69 7.48 25.13
C GLU A 58 -5.98 7.99 26.39
N SER A 59 -6.38 7.49 27.57
CA SER A 59 -5.91 8.00 28.88
C SER A 59 -5.23 6.94 29.75
N CYS A 60 -5.37 5.64 29.49
CA CYS A 60 -4.70 4.57 30.25
C CYS A 60 -3.24 4.41 29.84
N ASP A 61 -2.46 3.68 30.66
CA ASP A 61 -1.03 3.40 30.39
C ASP A 61 -0.83 2.70 29.03
N GLY A 62 -1.69 1.74 28.66
CA GLY A 62 -1.65 1.10 27.34
C GLY A 62 -1.75 2.10 26.19
N CYS A 63 -2.68 3.05 26.29
CA CYS A 63 -2.82 4.12 25.28
C CYS A 63 -1.62 5.08 25.27
N HIS A 64 -1.05 5.40 26.42
CA HIS A 64 0.14 6.24 26.50
C HIS A 64 1.37 5.56 25.89
N PHE A 65 1.64 4.30 26.24
CA PHE A 65 2.76 3.54 25.66
C PHE A 65 2.58 3.30 24.16
N TYR A 66 1.36 3.07 23.70
CA TYR A 66 1.10 2.92 22.26
C TYR A 66 1.43 4.20 21.49
N ARG A 67 0.96 5.36 21.96
CA ARG A 67 1.24 6.66 21.32
C ARG A 67 2.73 7.04 21.34
N SER A 68 3.45 6.68 22.38
CA SER A 68 4.90 6.90 22.45
C SER A 68 5.73 5.88 21.65
N GLY A 69 5.10 4.86 21.06
CA GLY A 69 5.80 3.80 20.32
C GLY A 69 6.60 2.84 21.22
N THR A 70 6.31 2.81 22.53
CA THR A 70 7.07 2.01 23.52
C THR A 70 6.25 0.92 24.18
N HIS A 71 5.11 0.51 23.58
CA HIS A 71 4.24 -0.50 24.16
C HIS A 71 4.90 -1.88 24.14
N GLN A 72 5.18 -2.46 25.29
CA GLN A 72 5.91 -3.73 25.42
C GLN A 72 5.13 -4.94 24.87
N ASP A 73 3.78 -4.88 24.85
CA ASP A 73 2.92 -5.94 24.34
C ASP A 73 2.54 -5.73 22.85
N LEU A 74 3.19 -4.80 22.14
CA LEU A 74 3.11 -4.63 20.71
C LEU A 74 4.37 -5.17 20.02
N THR A 75 4.20 -6.10 19.11
CA THR A 75 5.26 -6.59 18.22
C THR A 75 4.92 -6.23 16.78
N VAL A 76 5.81 -5.52 16.12
CA VAL A 76 5.66 -5.15 14.70
C VAL A 76 6.62 -5.97 13.86
N LEU A 77 6.08 -6.79 12.96
CA LEU A 77 6.85 -7.54 11.98
C LEU A 77 6.73 -6.86 10.62
N SER A 78 7.86 -6.39 10.13
CA SER A 78 8.00 -5.74 8.82
C SER A 78 9.21 -6.30 8.08
N PRO A 79 9.31 -6.09 6.77
CA PRO A 79 10.47 -6.51 5.99
C PRO A 79 11.77 -5.92 6.52
N GLU A 80 12.80 -6.74 6.61
CA GLU A 80 14.15 -6.33 7.02
C GLU A 80 15.13 -6.42 5.85
N GLY A 81 15.97 -5.41 5.71
CA GLY A 81 17.06 -5.36 4.74
C GLY A 81 16.59 -5.28 3.28
N ALA A 82 17.55 -5.44 2.35
CA ALA A 82 17.36 -5.26 0.91
C ALA A 82 16.39 -6.27 0.25
N ALA A 83 16.15 -7.42 0.89
CA ALA A 83 15.30 -8.48 0.31
C ALA A 83 13.80 -8.18 0.39
N GLY A 84 13.38 -7.16 1.17
CA GLY A 84 11.98 -6.78 1.29
C GLY A 84 11.05 -7.89 1.81
N MET A 85 11.59 -8.87 2.57
CA MET A 85 10.84 -10.03 3.06
C MET A 85 10.92 -10.16 4.58
N ILE A 86 9.85 -10.64 5.18
CA ILE A 86 9.81 -10.98 6.60
C ILE A 86 10.47 -12.37 6.79
N LYS A 87 11.57 -12.40 7.53
CA LYS A 87 12.36 -13.63 7.73
C LYS A 87 11.65 -14.60 8.67
N VAL A 88 11.86 -15.90 8.44
CA VAL A 88 11.30 -16.97 9.32
C VAL A 88 11.84 -16.88 10.75
N ASP A 89 13.07 -16.40 10.94
CA ASP A 89 13.67 -16.27 12.28
C ASP A 89 13.01 -15.15 13.09
N SER A 90 12.61 -14.03 12.46
CA SER A 90 11.80 -12.99 13.10
C SER A 90 10.44 -13.53 13.56
N ILE A 91 9.82 -14.41 12.74
CA ILE A 91 8.57 -15.10 13.11
C ILE A 91 8.79 -16.04 14.31
N ARG A 92 9.88 -16.82 14.32
CA ARG A 92 10.18 -17.75 15.43
C ARG A 92 10.42 -17.00 16.74
N GLY A 93 11.22 -15.94 16.71
CA GLY A 93 11.44 -15.09 17.89
C GLY A 93 10.15 -14.47 18.42
N MET A 94 9.26 -14.02 17.53
CA MET A 94 7.94 -13.52 17.90
C MET A 94 7.09 -14.61 18.55
N ILE A 95 7.08 -15.85 18.04
CA ILE A 95 6.31 -16.97 18.59
C ILE A 95 6.74 -17.27 20.03
N GLU A 96 8.05 -17.30 20.31
CA GLU A 96 8.59 -17.50 21.66
C GLU A 96 8.09 -16.40 22.62
N THR A 97 8.13 -15.14 22.18
CA THR A 97 7.64 -14.00 22.95
C THR A 97 6.13 -14.06 23.17
N ALA A 98 5.37 -14.47 22.16
CA ALA A 98 3.90 -14.52 22.21
C ALA A 98 3.36 -15.53 23.25
N GLN A 99 4.15 -16.53 23.62
CA GLN A 99 3.77 -17.53 24.63
C GLN A 99 3.85 -17.01 26.08
N THR A 100 4.46 -15.85 26.31
CA THR A 100 4.51 -15.23 27.63
C THR A 100 3.27 -14.38 27.88
N THR A 101 2.89 -14.15 29.15
CA THR A 101 1.77 -13.25 29.49
C THR A 101 2.12 -11.80 29.16
N GLY A 102 1.09 -11.01 28.83
CA GLY A 102 1.26 -9.57 28.56
C GLY A 102 1.80 -8.83 29.81
N SER A 103 2.70 -7.88 29.57
CA SER A 103 3.42 -7.15 30.63
C SER A 103 2.53 -6.18 31.39
N LEU A 104 1.51 -5.61 30.73
CA LEU A 104 0.60 -4.61 31.32
C LEU A 104 -0.76 -5.22 31.77
N GLY A 105 -0.91 -6.55 31.70
CA GLY A 105 -2.16 -7.22 32.07
C GLY A 105 -3.29 -7.04 31.04
N GLY A 106 -3.00 -6.46 29.89
CA GLY A 106 -3.91 -6.31 28.76
C GLY A 106 -3.71 -7.38 27.68
N HIS A 107 -4.07 -7.04 26.45
CA HIS A 107 -3.85 -7.90 25.30
C HIS A 107 -2.44 -7.71 24.73
N ARG A 108 -1.93 -8.77 24.10
CA ARG A 108 -0.75 -8.73 23.25
C ARG A 108 -1.18 -8.58 21.80
N VAL A 109 -0.57 -7.68 21.06
CA VAL A 109 -0.87 -7.44 19.67
C VAL A 109 0.37 -7.65 18.82
N ILE A 110 0.24 -8.44 17.77
CA ILE A 110 1.28 -8.73 16.80
C ILE A 110 0.80 -8.22 15.46
N THR A 111 1.51 -7.26 14.88
CA THR A 111 1.19 -6.72 13.56
C THR A 111 2.16 -7.22 12.50
N ILE A 112 1.66 -7.59 11.34
CA ILE A 112 2.44 -8.08 10.19
C ILE A 112 2.14 -7.17 9.00
N VAL A 113 3.07 -6.27 8.67
CA VAL A 113 2.85 -5.18 7.70
C VAL A 113 4.09 -4.98 6.80
N PRO A 114 3.95 -5.18 5.47
CA PRO A 114 2.85 -5.80 4.77
C PRO A 114 2.90 -7.33 4.87
N ALA A 115 1.75 -7.98 4.94
CA ALA A 115 1.68 -9.44 5.07
C ALA A 115 2.10 -10.18 3.79
N ASP A 116 2.00 -9.56 2.63
CA ASP A 116 2.48 -10.11 1.36
C ASP A 116 4.01 -10.15 1.23
N ALA A 117 4.74 -9.62 2.23
CA ALA A 117 6.17 -9.82 2.40
C ALA A 117 6.55 -11.12 3.09
N LEU A 118 5.57 -11.91 3.57
CA LEU A 118 5.80 -13.26 4.09
C LEU A 118 6.15 -14.21 2.94
N ASN A 119 7.23 -14.99 3.11
CA ASN A 119 7.49 -16.13 2.22
C ASN A 119 6.77 -17.40 2.71
N VAL A 120 6.86 -18.48 1.94
CA VAL A 120 6.21 -19.76 2.28
C VAL A 120 6.66 -20.29 3.64
N SER A 121 7.95 -20.22 3.96
CA SER A 121 8.51 -20.71 5.23
C SER A 121 8.02 -19.88 6.42
N SER A 122 8.02 -18.55 6.29
CA SER A 122 7.52 -17.61 7.30
C SER A 122 6.03 -17.81 7.53
N THR A 123 5.25 -17.96 6.45
CA THR A 123 3.81 -18.23 6.53
C THR A 123 3.53 -19.53 7.25
N ASN A 124 4.21 -20.64 6.88
CA ASN A 124 3.99 -21.95 7.50
C ASN A 124 4.34 -21.93 9.00
N ALA A 125 5.36 -21.19 9.42
CA ALA A 125 5.70 -21.03 10.82
C ALA A 125 4.58 -20.32 11.63
N LEU A 126 3.81 -19.42 11.00
CA LEU A 126 2.70 -18.71 11.63
C LEU A 126 1.43 -19.54 11.77
N LEU A 127 1.19 -20.55 10.92
CA LEU A 127 -0.12 -21.20 10.83
C LEU A 127 -0.62 -21.71 12.16
N LYS A 128 0.24 -22.38 12.94
CA LYS A 128 -0.17 -22.99 14.22
C LYS A 128 -0.59 -21.94 15.25
N ILE A 129 0.20 -20.86 15.40
CA ILE A 129 -0.09 -19.83 16.40
C ILE A 129 -1.25 -18.92 16.00
N VAL A 130 -1.53 -18.79 14.71
CA VAL A 130 -2.69 -18.04 14.19
C VAL A 130 -3.98 -18.88 14.33
N GLU A 131 -3.89 -20.21 14.23
CA GLU A 131 -5.02 -21.13 14.41
C GLU A 131 -5.43 -21.25 15.88
N GLU A 132 -4.44 -21.38 16.78
CA GLU A 132 -4.63 -21.50 18.22
C GLU A 132 -3.83 -20.40 18.95
N PRO A 133 -4.27 -19.14 18.88
CA PRO A 133 -3.57 -18.04 19.53
C PRO A 133 -3.57 -18.17 21.05
N PRO A 134 -2.48 -17.87 21.75
CA PRO A 134 -2.49 -17.78 23.20
C PRO A 134 -3.57 -16.82 23.70
N ALA A 135 -4.11 -17.06 24.89
CA ALA A 135 -5.16 -16.23 25.47
C ALA A 135 -4.72 -14.75 25.51
N GLY A 136 -5.60 -13.87 25.05
CA GLY A 136 -5.32 -12.42 25.01
C GLY A 136 -4.36 -11.98 23.91
N THR A 137 -3.91 -12.86 23.01
CA THR A 137 -3.04 -12.51 21.88
C THR A 137 -3.86 -12.27 20.62
N PHE A 138 -3.58 -11.17 19.92
CA PHE A 138 -4.25 -10.78 18.68
C PHE A 138 -3.23 -10.58 17.57
N PHE A 139 -3.59 -11.00 16.36
CA PHE A 139 -2.82 -10.80 15.15
C PHE A 139 -3.52 -9.81 14.22
N VAL A 140 -2.79 -8.82 13.72
CA VAL A 140 -3.29 -7.84 12.76
C VAL A 140 -2.39 -7.86 11.53
N PHE A 141 -2.89 -8.43 10.47
CA PHE A 141 -2.23 -8.45 9.16
C PHE A 141 -2.73 -7.27 8.33
N GLN A 142 -1.86 -6.75 7.48
CA GLN A 142 -2.22 -5.74 6.49
C GLN A 142 -1.62 -6.12 5.14
N THR A 143 -2.42 -6.08 4.06
CA THR A 143 -1.93 -6.37 2.71
C THR A 143 -2.70 -5.63 1.63
N ALA A 144 -1.97 -5.19 0.61
CA ALA A 144 -2.54 -4.71 -0.64
C ALA A 144 -2.65 -5.83 -1.70
N LEU A 145 -1.98 -6.96 -1.49
CA LEU A 145 -1.87 -8.07 -2.45
C LEU A 145 -2.34 -9.39 -1.83
N PRO A 146 -3.65 -9.53 -1.50
CA PRO A 146 -4.16 -10.72 -0.82
C PRO A 146 -3.93 -12.01 -1.62
N GLY A 147 -3.81 -11.93 -2.94
CA GLY A 147 -3.49 -13.09 -3.80
C GLY A 147 -2.08 -13.66 -3.61
N LYS A 148 -1.17 -12.95 -2.93
CA LYS A 148 0.15 -13.46 -2.54
C LYS A 148 0.14 -14.23 -1.22
N LEU A 149 -0.90 -14.10 -0.41
CA LEU A 149 -1.03 -14.86 0.83
C LEU A 149 -1.40 -16.31 0.52
N LEU A 150 -0.83 -17.25 1.27
CA LEU A 150 -1.20 -18.65 1.13
C LEU A 150 -2.67 -18.87 1.54
N PRO A 151 -3.44 -19.68 0.77
CA PRO A 151 -4.83 -20.01 1.11
C PRO A 151 -5.01 -20.57 2.52
N THR A 152 -4.01 -21.32 3.00
CA THR A 152 -3.95 -21.87 4.37
C THR A 152 -3.89 -20.79 5.45
N LEU A 153 -3.26 -19.65 5.20
CA LEU A 153 -3.28 -18.51 6.09
C LEU A 153 -4.62 -17.74 5.97
N ILE A 154 -5.06 -17.46 4.74
CA ILE A 154 -6.32 -16.73 4.49
C ILE A 154 -7.52 -17.37 5.20
N SER A 155 -7.60 -18.72 5.22
CA SER A 155 -8.71 -19.44 5.85
C SER A 155 -8.80 -19.24 7.38
N ARG A 156 -7.74 -18.74 8.02
CA ARG A 156 -7.64 -18.49 9.47
C ARG A 156 -7.78 -17.02 9.85
N LEU A 157 -7.89 -16.14 8.85
CA LEU A 157 -7.96 -14.71 9.08
C LEU A 157 -9.38 -14.17 8.89
N ARG A 158 -9.81 -13.28 9.76
CA ARG A 158 -10.98 -12.43 9.51
C ARG A 158 -10.58 -11.32 8.54
N MET A 159 -10.98 -11.46 7.29
CA MET A 159 -10.65 -10.52 6.22
C MET A 159 -11.57 -9.29 6.29
N ILE A 160 -11.00 -8.11 6.43
CA ILE A 160 -11.70 -6.82 6.36
C ILE A 160 -11.25 -6.12 5.07
N ARG A 161 -12.18 -5.92 4.15
CA ARG A 161 -11.87 -5.32 2.85
C ARG A 161 -12.20 -3.83 2.86
N VAL A 162 -11.18 -3.00 2.83
CA VAL A 162 -11.31 -1.55 2.62
C VAL A 162 -11.59 -1.29 1.15
N ARG A 163 -12.65 -0.56 0.87
CA ARG A 163 -13.00 -0.16 -0.51
C ARG A 163 -12.18 1.07 -0.92
N PRO A 164 -11.92 1.27 -2.22
CA PRO A 164 -11.40 2.55 -2.70
C PRO A 164 -12.33 3.69 -2.29
N PRO A 165 -11.81 4.89 -2.01
CA PRO A 165 -12.64 6.07 -1.78
C PRO A 165 -13.57 6.35 -2.96
N SER A 166 -14.79 6.78 -2.64
CA SER A 166 -15.77 7.13 -3.67
C SER A 166 -15.43 8.47 -4.34
N PRO A 167 -15.92 8.72 -5.57
CA PRO A 167 -15.77 10.04 -6.21
C PRO A 167 -16.26 11.20 -5.35
N GLU A 168 -17.38 11.01 -4.66
CA GLU A 168 -17.97 12.02 -3.77
C GLU A 168 -17.05 12.35 -2.58
N PHE A 169 -16.24 11.39 -2.12
CA PHE A 169 -15.23 11.64 -1.10
C PHE A 169 -14.19 12.65 -1.59
N PHE A 170 -13.67 12.49 -2.82
CA PHE A 170 -12.69 13.42 -3.38
C PHE A 170 -13.26 14.83 -3.52
N GLU A 171 -14.49 14.96 -3.96
CA GLU A 171 -15.17 16.24 -4.11
C GLU A 171 -15.36 16.94 -2.75
N THR A 172 -15.80 16.18 -1.74
CA THR A 172 -16.01 16.71 -0.39
C THR A 172 -14.69 17.13 0.28
N GLU A 173 -13.65 16.29 0.20
CA GLU A 173 -12.35 16.61 0.78
C GLU A 173 -11.66 17.78 0.07
N ALA A 174 -11.79 17.86 -1.25
CA ALA A 174 -11.26 18.99 -2.02
C ALA A 174 -11.90 20.32 -1.58
N LEU A 175 -13.23 20.34 -1.43
CA LEU A 175 -13.96 21.51 -0.93
C LEU A 175 -13.53 21.91 0.48
N HIS A 176 -13.45 20.94 1.40
CA HIS A 176 -13.04 21.19 2.79
C HIS A 176 -11.63 21.74 2.92
N ARG A 177 -10.73 21.37 2.01
CA ARG A 177 -9.31 21.72 2.06
C ARG A 177 -8.92 22.80 1.05
N ASN A 178 -9.88 23.31 0.30
CA ASN A 178 -9.64 24.27 -0.79
C ASN A 178 -8.59 23.81 -1.80
N LEU A 179 -8.72 22.54 -2.24
CA LEU A 179 -7.86 21.88 -3.20
C LEU A 179 -8.58 21.69 -4.54
N ASP A 180 -7.80 21.51 -5.61
CA ASP A 180 -8.36 21.11 -6.89
C ASP A 180 -8.74 19.62 -6.85
N VAL A 181 -10.01 19.33 -7.13
CA VAL A 181 -10.53 17.95 -7.23
C VAL A 181 -9.74 17.14 -8.25
N SER A 182 -9.32 17.77 -9.35
CA SER A 182 -8.53 17.11 -10.41
C SER A 182 -7.18 16.60 -9.88
N ASP A 183 -6.52 17.36 -9.02
CA ASP A 183 -5.24 16.96 -8.43
C ASP A 183 -5.41 15.80 -7.43
N MET A 184 -6.52 15.75 -6.69
CA MET A 184 -6.81 14.59 -5.83
C MET A 184 -7.03 13.30 -6.64
N TYR A 185 -7.74 13.40 -7.76
CA TYR A 185 -7.88 12.26 -8.68
C TYR A 185 -6.54 11.85 -9.29
N LEU A 186 -5.68 12.80 -9.66
CA LEU A 186 -4.34 12.50 -10.14
C LEU A 186 -3.49 11.83 -9.07
N GLY A 187 -3.54 12.27 -7.82
CA GLY A 187 -2.88 11.62 -6.70
C GLY A 187 -3.32 10.15 -6.55
N ALA A 188 -4.63 9.89 -6.65
CA ALA A 188 -5.17 8.54 -6.62
C ALA A 188 -4.69 7.68 -7.80
N LEU A 189 -4.65 8.24 -9.02
CA LEU A 189 -4.29 7.50 -10.23
C LEU A 189 -2.78 7.28 -10.36
N LEU A 190 -1.96 8.25 -9.99
CA LEU A 190 -0.51 8.21 -10.17
C LEU A 190 0.23 7.55 -9.02
N LEU A 191 -0.25 7.76 -7.78
CA LEU A 191 0.39 7.30 -6.55
C LEU A 191 -0.48 6.31 -5.76
N SER A 192 -1.73 6.10 -6.21
CA SER A 192 -2.78 5.42 -5.46
C SER A 192 -3.09 6.06 -4.09
N GLU A 193 -2.65 7.31 -3.88
CA GLU A 193 -2.80 8.07 -2.65
C GLU A 193 -3.47 9.41 -2.95
N PRO A 194 -4.81 9.52 -2.78
CA PRO A 194 -5.54 10.75 -3.05
C PRO A 194 -5.03 11.96 -2.27
N MET A 195 -4.51 11.69 -1.06
CA MET A 195 -4.02 12.73 -0.14
C MET A 195 -2.54 13.08 -0.35
N ALA A 196 -1.84 12.44 -1.29
CA ALA A 196 -0.42 12.69 -1.57
C ALA A 196 -0.15 14.17 -1.94
N ILE A 197 -1.13 14.85 -2.50
CA ILE A 197 -1.05 16.30 -2.76
C ILE A 197 -0.79 17.13 -1.51
N ILE A 198 -1.21 16.64 -0.34
CA ILE A 198 -1.05 17.32 0.96
C ILE A 198 0.12 16.74 1.73
N ASP A 199 0.09 15.41 1.91
CA ASP A 199 0.98 14.70 2.81
C ASP A 199 2.37 14.49 2.20
N GLU A 200 2.46 14.38 0.86
CA GLU A 200 3.68 14.10 0.10
C GLU A 200 3.79 14.96 -1.17
N ARG A 201 3.68 16.27 -1.01
CA ARG A 201 3.61 17.21 -2.15
C ARG A 201 4.75 17.05 -3.16
N ASP A 202 5.98 16.88 -2.71
CA ASP A 202 7.14 16.71 -3.60
C ASP A 202 7.02 15.45 -4.44
N ARG A 203 6.51 14.36 -3.85
CA ARG A 203 6.23 13.10 -4.54
C ARG A 203 5.10 13.23 -5.55
N PHE A 204 4.07 14.00 -5.21
CA PHE A 204 2.96 14.30 -6.12
C PHE A 204 3.42 15.13 -7.32
N GLU A 205 4.22 16.19 -7.11
CA GLU A 205 4.78 16.99 -8.21
C GLU A 205 5.73 16.17 -9.11
N LEU A 206 6.52 15.26 -8.51
CA LEU A 206 7.31 14.31 -9.27
C LEU A 206 6.44 13.40 -10.13
N ALA A 207 5.33 12.88 -9.59
CA ALA A 207 4.39 12.04 -10.33
C ALA A 207 3.76 12.78 -11.51
N LYS A 208 3.36 14.03 -11.34
CA LYS A 208 2.88 14.91 -12.43
C LYS A 208 3.96 15.12 -13.49
N SER A 209 5.21 15.30 -13.09
CA SER A 209 6.35 15.44 -14.01
C SER A 209 6.59 14.17 -14.83
N VAL A 210 6.40 12.97 -14.25
CA VAL A 210 6.48 11.71 -14.98
C VAL A 210 5.37 11.62 -16.03
N LEU A 211 4.13 11.95 -15.66
CA LEU A 211 2.99 11.97 -16.58
C LEU A 211 3.24 12.93 -17.75
N ASP A 212 3.71 14.15 -17.47
CA ASP A 212 4.06 15.16 -18.48
C ASP A 212 5.12 14.64 -19.47
N VAL A 213 6.18 14.01 -18.96
CA VAL A 213 7.22 13.39 -19.82
C VAL A 213 6.65 12.29 -20.70
N LEU A 214 5.75 11.44 -20.18
CA LEU A 214 5.11 10.40 -20.98
C LEU A 214 4.24 10.99 -22.10
N HIS A 215 3.55 12.09 -21.86
CA HIS A 215 2.82 12.82 -22.90
C HIS A 215 3.75 13.42 -23.95
N GLN A 216 4.82 14.10 -23.53
CA GLN A 216 5.77 14.69 -24.47
C GLN A 216 6.41 13.63 -25.39
N VAL A 217 6.80 12.47 -24.83
CA VAL A 217 7.35 11.37 -25.63
C VAL A 217 6.28 10.76 -26.54
N ARG A 218 5.04 10.58 -26.03
CA ARG A 218 3.89 10.18 -26.87
C ARG A 218 3.75 11.10 -28.07
N ASP A 219 3.88 12.41 -27.88
CA ASP A 219 3.67 13.43 -28.90
C ASP A 219 4.90 13.62 -29.82
N GLY A 220 6.00 12.89 -29.56
CA GLY A 220 7.15 12.77 -30.46
C GLY A 220 8.41 13.53 -30.00
N VAL A 221 8.43 14.02 -28.76
CA VAL A 221 9.66 14.61 -28.18
C VAL A 221 10.68 13.49 -27.91
N ASP A 222 11.95 13.76 -28.24
CA ASP A 222 13.04 12.81 -28.00
C ASP A 222 13.20 12.53 -26.49
N PRO A 223 13.10 11.25 -26.08
CA PRO A 223 13.30 10.84 -24.68
C PRO A 223 14.60 11.36 -24.05
N GLN A 224 15.69 11.43 -24.83
CA GLN A 224 16.99 11.86 -24.31
C GLN A 224 17.00 13.30 -23.79
N GLN A 225 16.15 14.16 -24.32
CA GLN A 225 16.03 15.54 -23.87
C GLN A 225 15.33 15.63 -22.49
N LEU A 226 14.49 14.66 -22.16
CA LEU A 226 13.62 14.64 -21.00
C LEU A 226 14.19 13.87 -19.80
N ILE A 227 15.03 12.86 -20.05
CA ILE A 227 15.62 12.00 -19.03
C ILE A 227 16.36 12.78 -17.95
N LYS A 228 17.02 13.87 -18.32
CA LYS A 228 17.80 14.71 -17.40
C LYS A 228 16.96 15.25 -16.24
N ARG A 229 15.64 15.38 -16.42
CA ARG A 229 14.72 15.83 -15.36
C ARG A 229 14.71 14.89 -14.16
N PHE A 230 15.01 13.60 -14.37
CA PHE A 230 14.97 12.56 -13.34
C PHE A 230 16.34 12.15 -12.80
N ALA A 231 17.43 12.79 -13.24
CA ALA A 231 18.80 12.40 -12.88
C ALA A 231 19.10 12.43 -11.37
N LYS A 232 18.35 13.26 -10.60
CA LYS A 232 18.50 13.40 -9.15
C LYS A 232 17.28 12.91 -8.37
N GLN A 233 16.33 12.29 -9.04
CA GLN A 233 15.09 11.82 -8.43
C GLN A 233 15.23 10.38 -7.93
N GLU A 234 14.37 10.01 -7.00
CA GLU A 234 14.31 8.65 -6.46
C GLU A 234 13.81 7.69 -7.56
N PRO A 235 14.64 6.69 -7.99
CA PRO A 235 14.29 5.82 -9.10
C PRO A 235 12.98 5.07 -8.90
N LEU A 236 12.76 4.59 -7.68
CA LEU A 236 11.60 3.77 -7.34
C LEU A 236 10.28 4.52 -7.54
N VAL A 237 10.20 5.79 -7.12
CA VAL A 237 8.98 6.61 -7.28
C VAL A 237 8.65 6.81 -8.76
N VAL A 238 9.64 7.16 -9.59
CA VAL A 238 9.46 7.35 -11.04
C VAL A 238 8.94 6.06 -11.70
N LEU A 239 9.50 4.90 -11.33
CA LEU A 239 9.12 3.60 -11.88
C LEU A 239 7.73 3.15 -11.39
N ILE A 240 7.36 3.45 -10.14
CA ILE A 240 6.02 3.18 -9.61
C ILE A 240 4.98 3.98 -10.41
N VAL A 241 5.17 5.27 -10.58
CA VAL A 241 4.24 6.13 -11.32
C VAL A 241 4.10 5.66 -12.76
N PHE A 242 5.20 5.35 -13.43
CA PHE A 242 5.16 4.80 -14.78
C PHE A 242 4.37 3.49 -14.85
N SER A 243 4.59 2.58 -13.89
CA SER A 243 3.83 1.33 -13.81
C SER A 243 2.33 1.55 -13.63
N GLN A 244 1.93 2.51 -12.77
CA GLN A 244 0.51 2.84 -12.54
C GLN A 244 -0.16 3.35 -13.82
N ILE A 245 0.49 4.25 -14.55
CA ILE A 245 -0.04 4.76 -15.82
C ILE A 245 -0.23 3.63 -16.84
N LEU A 246 0.78 2.74 -16.97
CA LEU A 246 0.69 1.57 -17.86
C LEU A 246 -0.46 0.64 -17.46
N GLU A 247 -0.68 0.43 -16.17
CA GLU A 247 -1.76 -0.41 -15.66
C GLU A 247 -3.15 0.17 -16.02
N HIS A 248 -3.34 1.49 -15.88
CA HIS A 248 -4.59 2.15 -16.29
C HIS A 248 -4.83 2.03 -17.81
N LEU A 249 -3.76 2.15 -18.62
CA LEU A 249 -3.85 1.97 -20.07
C LEU A 249 -4.25 0.55 -20.46
N ILE A 250 -3.70 -0.47 -19.77
CA ILE A 250 -4.02 -1.88 -20.00
C ILE A 250 -5.46 -2.20 -19.59
N ARG A 251 -5.91 -1.67 -18.44
CA ARG A 251 -7.29 -1.85 -17.97
C ARG A 251 -8.32 -1.15 -18.87
N GLY A 252 -7.92 -0.11 -19.58
CA GLY A 252 -8.80 0.62 -20.50
C GLY A 252 -9.96 1.36 -19.82
N GLU A 253 -9.77 1.75 -18.55
CA GLU A 253 -10.79 2.46 -17.77
C GLU A 253 -10.95 3.91 -18.27
N LYS A 254 -11.99 4.16 -19.05
CA LYS A 254 -12.21 5.44 -19.75
C LYS A 254 -12.12 6.67 -18.84
N SER A 255 -12.68 6.61 -17.65
CA SER A 255 -12.65 7.72 -16.68
C SER A 255 -11.23 8.04 -16.20
N ALA A 256 -10.43 7.03 -15.89
CA ALA A 256 -9.04 7.18 -15.50
C ALA A 256 -8.20 7.71 -16.67
N LEU A 257 -8.38 7.14 -17.86
CA LEU A 257 -7.64 7.54 -19.06
C LEU A 257 -7.90 8.99 -19.45
N LEU A 258 -9.16 9.44 -19.39
CA LEU A 258 -9.50 10.84 -19.65
C LEU A 258 -8.81 11.79 -18.66
N ARG A 259 -8.81 11.44 -17.38
CA ARG A 259 -8.13 12.26 -16.33
C ARG A 259 -6.61 12.26 -16.47
N LEU A 260 -6.04 11.16 -16.98
CA LEU A 260 -4.60 11.08 -17.29
C LEU A 260 -4.24 11.70 -18.66
N GLY A 261 -5.21 12.26 -19.41
CA GLY A 261 -4.99 12.88 -20.72
C GLY A 261 -4.76 11.89 -21.88
N PHE A 262 -5.30 10.67 -21.76
CA PHE A 262 -5.27 9.65 -22.81
C PHE A 262 -6.69 9.43 -23.37
N ASP A 263 -7.17 10.40 -24.16
CA ASP A 263 -8.54 10.45 -24.70
C ASP A 263 -8.68 9.89 -26.15
N GLY A 264 -7.55 9.48 -26.75
CA GLY A 264 -7.47 8.96 -28.12
C GLY A 264 -7.31 7.43 -28.22
N PRO A 265 -6.99 6.94 -29.44
CA PRO A 265 -6.68 5.53 -29.68
C PRO A 265 -5.51 5.08 -28.82
N LEU A 266 -5.61 3.90 -28.23
CA LEU A 266 -4.59 3.32 -27.36
C LEU A 266 -3.70 2.31 -28.10
N PRO A 267 -2.44 2.14 -27.71
CA PRO A 267 -1.61 1.05 -28.19
C PRO A 267 -2.22 -0.32 -27.87
N ALA A 268 -1.98 -1.29 -28.74
CA ALA A 268 -2.43 -2.66 -28.49
C ALA A 268 -1.82 -3.24 -27.20
N ALA A 269 -2.63 -3.95 -26.40
CA ALA A 269 -2.21 -4.50 -25.12
C ALA A 269 -0.87 -5.29 -25.16
N PRO A 270 -0.57 -6.13 -26.16
CA PRO A 270 0.73 -6.82 -26.22
C PRO A 270 1.94 -5.87 -26.33
N MET A 271 1.75 -4.65 -26.86
CA MET A 271 2.81 -3.65 -26.92
C MET A 271 3.00 -2.96 -25.58
N LEU A 272 1.91 -2.67 -24.87
CA LEU A 272 1.95 -2.11 -23.51
C LEU A 272 2.66 -3.09 -22.56
N PHE A 273 2.36 -4.39 -22.63
CA PHE A 273 3.01 -5.40 -21.80
C PHE A 273 4.54 -5.42 -21.96
N LYS A 274 5.08 -5.21 -23.16
CA LYS A 274 6.53 -5.12 -23.36
C LYS A 274 7.17 -3.95 -22.61
N VAL A 275 6.44 -2.83 -22.48
CA VAL A 275 6.92 -1.68 -21.71
C VAL A 275 6.81 -1.98 -20.21
N VAL A 276 5.70 -2.61 -19.78
CA VAL A 276 5.49 -3.06 -18.39
C VAL A 276 6.59 -3.99 -17.92
N ASP A 277 6.94 -5.01 -18.71
CA ASP A 277 8.00 -5.97 -18.36
C ASP A 277 9.33 -5.25 -18.13
N ARG A 278 9.65 -4.29 -18.98
CA ARG A 278 10.87 -3.47 -18.86
C ARG A 278 10.87 -2.61 -17.58
N VAL A 279 9.76 -1.92 -17.31
CA VAL A 279 9.61 -1.08 -16.11
C VAL A 279 9.65 -1.93 -14.84
N ASN A 280 9.01 -3.11 -14.85
CA ASN A 280 9.02 -4.03 -13.71
C ASN A 280 10.41 -4.62 -13.44
N GLU A 281 11.18 -4.95 -14.47
CA GLU A 281 12.57 -5.40 -14.32
C GLU A 281 13.42 -4.34 -13.60
N MET A 282 13.33 -3.08 -14.03
CA MET A 282 14.03 -1.97 -13.37
C MET A 282 13.55 -1.74 -11.93
N LYS A 283 12.24 -1.88 -11.69
CA LYS A 283 11.66 -1.74 -10.36
C LYS A 283 12.18 -2.83 -9.41
N LEU A 284 12.27 -4.08 -9.88
CA LEU A 284 12.83 -5.18 -9.11
C LEU A 284 14.31 -4.98 -8.79
N GLN A 285 15.09 -4.47 -9.75
CA GLN A 285 16.51 -4.13 -9.53
C GLN A 285 16.65 -3.02 -8.47
N SER A 286 15.82 -1.97 -8.55
CA SER A 286 15.81 -0.89 -7.56
C SER A 286 15.44 -1.39 -6.16
N LEU A 287 14.44 -2.27 -6.04
CA LEU A 287 14.03 -2.87 -4.78
C LEU A 287 15.08 -3.83 -4.19
N ALA A 288 15.89 -4.46 -5.04
CA ALA A 288 17.01 -5.31 -4.62
C ALA A 288 18.27 -4.50 -4.23
N ASN A 289 18.19 -3.16 -4.12
CA ASN A 289 19.32 -2.25 -3.93
C ASN A 289 20.45 -2.43 -4.95
N ILE A 290 20.14 -2.94 -6.13
CA ILE A 290 21.08 -2.95 -7.26
C ILE A 290 21.11 -1.53 -7.81
N SER A 291 22.31 -0.95 -7.91
CA SER A 291 22.49 0.40 -8.44
C SER A 291 21.97 0.48 -9.88
N VAL A 292 20.78 1.05 -10.05
CA VAL A 292 20.19 1.28 -11.36
C VAL A 292 20.68 2.64 -11.87
N ASN A 293 21.32 2.63 -13.03
CA ASN A 293 21.55 3.89 -13.76
C ASN A 293 20.20 4.37 -14.32
N LEU A 294 19.44 5.10 -13.48
CA LEU A 294 18.08 5.54 -13.80
C LEU A 294 17.99 6.28 -15.15
N PRO A 295 18.87 7.23 -15.49
CA PRO A 295 18.82 7.89 -16.79
C PRO A 295 18.91 6.93 -17.98
N LEU A 296 19.83 5.98 -17.92
CA LEU A 296 20.00 4.97 -18.99
C LEU A 296 18.79 4.04 -19.07
N ALA A 297 18.36 3.52 -17.96
CA ALA A 297 17.23 2.59 -17.86
C ALA A 297 15.91 3.25 -18.32
N LEU A 298 15.62 4.47 -17.85
CA LEU A 298 14.48 5.25 -18.31
C LEU A 298 14.55 5.59 -19.80
N GLY A 299 15.75 5.85 -20.33
CA GLY A 299 15.93 6.09 -21.75
C GLY A 299 15.39 4.95 -22.61
N VAL A 300 15.70 3.73 -22.22
CA VAL A 300 15.22 2.52 -22.93
C VAL A 300 13.70 2.36 -22.78
N ALA A 301 13.14 2.58 -21.59
CA ALA A 301 11.71 2.45 -21.37
C ALA A 301 10.91 3.54 -22.09
N LEU A 302 11.38 4.80 -22.07
CA LEU A 302 10.75 5.91 -22.77
C LEU A 302 10.88 5.79 -24.29
N ALA A 303 11.98 5.24 -24.81
CA ALA A 303 12.10 4.94 -26.23
C ALA A 303 11.10 3.86 -26.68
N ALA A 304 10.94 2.79 -25.87
CA ALA A 304 9.91 1.77 -26.10
C ALA A 304 8.50 2.37 -26.04
N TRP A 305 8.24 3.26 -25.06
CA TRP A 305 7.00 4.00 -24.93
C TRP A 305 6.71 4.86 -26.17
N GLY A 306 7.66 5.68 -26.62
CA GLY A 306 7.51 6.49 -27.84
C GLY A 306 7.23 5.63 -29.07
N PHE A 307 7.92 4.50 -29.21
CA PHE A 307 7.74 3.59 -30.35
C PHE A 307 6.33 2.99 -30.43
N ILE A 308 5.71 2.60 -29.32
CA ILE A 308 4.35 2.06 -29.37
C ILE A 308 3.32 3.10 -29.79
N TRP A 309 3.54 4.37 -29.48
CA TRP A 309 2.64 5.47 -29.87
C TRP A 309 2.85 5.91 -31.33
N THR A 310 4.04 5.77 -31.90
CA THR A 310 4.21 6.00 -33.35
C THR A 310 3.37 5.04 -34.20
N LYS A 311 3.17 3.80 -33.71
CA LYS A 311 2.31 2.82 -34.40
C LYS A 311 0.80 3.08 -34.24
N VAL A 312 0.40 3.91 -33.31
CA VAL A 312 -1.01 4.33 -33.14
C VAL A 312 -1.33 5.52 -34.05
N ARG A 313 -0.31 6.35 -34.34
CA ARG A 313 -0.44 7.55 -35.18
C ARG A 313 -0.39 7.26 -36.68
N ASN A 314 0.21 6.14 -37.08
CA ASN A 314 0.30 5.65 -38.46
C ASN A 314 -0.73 4.55 -38.72
#